data_fe9c38118f2f1d71cd39391812be568e
#
_entry.id   fe9c38118f2f1d71cd39391812be568e
#
_cell.length_a   1.000
_cell.length_b   1.000
_cell.length_c   1.000
_cell.angle_alpha   90.00
_cell.angle_beta   90.00
_cell.angle_gamma   90.00
#
_symmetry.space_group_name_H-M   'P 1'
#
loop_
_entity.id
_entity.type
_entity.pdbx_description
1 polymer ?
#
loop_
_entity_poly.entity_id
_entity_poly.type
_entity_poly.pdbx_seq_one_letter_code
_entity_poly.pdbx_strand_id
1 'polypeptide(L)'
;MNIDREAPIGVFDSGVGGLTVAREIMRNLPSEKIVYFGDTARVPYGSKSKETIIRYSRQIIRFLQEQQVKAIVIACNTASAFALDAVRDEFDIPIIGVIEPGAEVAAAQTKNKRVGIIGTVGTVGSGIHAEYLKKLDPTITVFAKACPLFVPLVEEGWLHDPVTDEVAARYLKELQDKEVDTLILGCTHYPLLRSTIRKIMGEDVCLVTPAYETALELHRLLDEKGLSSEGTEKNEFPYRFYVSDLADEFKAFANSILPYDVEMTKKIDIEKY
;
A
#
# COMPACT_ATOMS: atom_id res chain seq x y z
N MET A 1 -23.47 -2.74 14.01
CA MET A 1 -23.35 -4.21 13.86
C MET A 1 -22.35 -4.73 14.88
N ASN A 2 -22.60 -5.93 15.43
CA ASN A 2 -21.58 -6.56 16.27
C ASN A 2 -20.56 -7.23 15.33
N ILE A 3 -19.42 -6.57 15.08
CA ILE A 3 -18.38 -7.10 14.19
C ILE A 3 -17.63 -8.17 14.98
N ASP A 4 -17.49 -9.36 14.39
CA ASP A 4 -16.75 -10.46 15.00
C ASP A 4 -15.25 -10.12 15.03
N ARG A 5 -14.63 -10.11 16.20
CA ARG A 5 -13.20 -9.84 16.40
C ARG A 5 -12.30 -10.91 15.77
N GLU A 6 -12.81 -12.14 15.59
CA GLU A 6 -12.08 -13.24 14.93
C GLU A 6 -12.29 -13.23 13.40
N ALA A 7 -13.06 -12.27 12.85
CA ALA A 7 -13.19 -12.09 11.42
C ALA A 7 -11.85 -11.61 10.79
N PRO A 8 -11.59 -11.90 9.52
CA PRO A 8 -10.34 -11.50 8.87
C PRO A 8 -10.28 -10.00 8.59
N ILE A 9 -9.08 -9.49 8.37
CA ILE A 9 -8.82 -8.16 7.82
C ILE A 9 -8.85 -8.26 6.30
N GLY A 10 -9.60 -7.38 5.64
CA GLY A 10 -9.55 -7.20 4.19
C GLY A 10 -8.37 -6.31 3.79
N VAL A 11 -7.57 -6.75 2.85
CA VAL A 11 -6.48 -5.93 2.28
C VAL A 11 -6.65 -5.93 0.78
N PHE A 12 -6.67 -4.77 0.14
CA PHE A 12 -6.71 -4.75 -1.32
C PHE A 12 -5.72 -3.77 -1.96
N ASP A 13 -5.31 -4.13 -3.16
CA ASP A 13 -4.40 -3.36 -4.01
C ASP A 13 -4.83 -3.45 -5.48
N SER A 14 -4.26 -2.59 -6.31
CA SER A 14 -4.43 -2.66 -7.77
C SER A 14 -3.87 -3.94 -8.41
N GLY A 15 -3.03 -4.68 -7.69
CA GLY A 15 -2.40 -5.88 -8.23
C GLY A 15 -1.58 -6.65 -7.18
N VAL A 16 -0.29 -6.81 -7.46
CA VAL A 16 0.65 -7.60 -6.65
C VAL A 16 1.41 -6.78 -5.59
N GLY A 17 1.57 -5.46 -5.81
CA GLY A 17 2.40 -4.61 -4.96
C GLY A 17 1.94 -4.54 -3.51
N GLY A 18 0.63 -4.56 -3.27
CA GLY A 18 0.03 -4.53 -1.94
C GLY A 18 0.39 -5.70 -1.03
N LEU A 19 0.98 -6.77 -1.59
CA LEU A 19 1.54 -7.86 -0.81
C LEU A 19 2.67 -7.37 0.13
N THR A 20 3.34 -6.27 -0.18
CA THR A 20 4.30 -5.63 0.73
C THR A 20 3.62 -5.12 2.01
N VAL A 21 2.39 -4.60 1.90
CA VAL A 21 1.58 -4.17 3.04
C VAL A 21 1.04 -5.38 3.80
N ALA A 22 0.47 -6.37 3.07
CA ALA A 22 0.00 -7.61 3.68
C ALA A 22 1.10 -8.31 4.48
N ARG A 23 2.33 -8.35 3.96
CA ARG A 23 3.50 -8.89 4.66
C ARG A 23 3.78 -8.20 5.98
N GLU A 24 3.72 -6.87 6.01
CA GLU A 24 3.95 -6.14 7.26
C GLU A 24 2.78 -6.34 8.26
N ILE A 25 1.54 -6.48 7.78
CA ILE A 25 0.41 -6.86 8.65
C ILE A 25 0.63 -8.26 9.24
N MET A 26 0.99 -9.25 8.43
CA MET A 26 1.28 -10.62 8.89
C MET A 26 2.38 -10.67 9.95
N ARG A 27 3.40 -9.80 9.82
CA ARG A 27 4.53 -9.74 10.75
C ARG A 27 4.20 -9.08 12.08
N ASN A 28 3.41 -8.00 12.03
CA ASN A 28 3.12 -7.17 13.20
C ASN A 28 1.84 -7.58 13.92
N LEU A 29 0.93 -8.27 13.23
CA LEU A 29 -0.34 -8.78 13.77
C LEU A 29 -0.49 -10.28 13.45
N PRO A 30 0.36 -11.16 14.01
CA PRO A 30 0.40 -12.58 13.64
C PRO A 30 -0.84 -13.38 14.05
N SER A 31 -1.67 -12.85 14.94
CA SER A 31 -2.96 -13.45 15.34
C SER A 31 -4.09 -13.13 14.38
N GLU A 32 -3.89 -12.21 13.45
CA GLU A 32 -4.91 -11.75 12.53
C GLU A 32 -4.99 -12.60 11.26
N LYS A 33 -6.21 -12.85 10.81
CA LYS A 33 -6.50 -13.50 9.53
C LYS A 33 -6.58 -12.43 8.45
N ILE A 34 -6.18 -12.75 7.21
CA ILE A 34 -6.21 -11.79 6.09
C ILE A 34 -6.97 -12.38 4.90
N VAL A 35 -7.81 -11.54 4.31
CA VAL A 35 -8.36 -11.71 2.96
C VAL A 35 -7.73 -10.65 2.07
N TYR A 36 -6.81 -11.07 1.20
CA TYR A 36 -6.19 -10.19 0.21
C TYR A 36 -6.95 -10.22 -1.10
N PHE A 37 -7.14 -9.06 -1.72
CA PHE A 37 -7.64 -8.94 -3.09
C PHE A 37 -6.68 -8.09 -3.95
N GLY A 38 -6.17 -8.69 -5.03
CA GLY A 38 -5.39 -8.02 -6.07
C GLY A 38 -6.21 -7.81 -7.34
N ASP A 39 -6.38 -6.55 -7.78
CA ASP A 39 -7.16 -6.22 -8.98
C ASP A 39 -6.34 -6.32 -10.27
N THR A 40 -5.78 -7.49 -10.49
CA THR A 40 -4.80 -7.80 -11.55
C THR A 40 -5.36 -7.61 -12.98
N ALA A 41 -6.68 -7.74 -13.18
CA ALA A 41 -7.31 -7.50 -14.49
C ALA A 41 -7.33 -6.02 -14.89
N ARG A 42 -7.24 -5.08 -13.92
CA ARG A 42 -7.50 -3.65 -14.17
C ARG A 42 -6.29 -2.77 -13.87
N VAL A 43 -5.10 -3.36 -13.67
CA VAL A 43 -3.82 -2.63 -13.54
C VAL A 43 -3.49 -1.86 -14.83
N PRO A 44 -2.68 -0.79 -14.77
CA PRO A 44 -2.23 -0.08 -13.57
C PRO A 44 -3.27 0.98 -13.12
N TYR A 45 -3.39 1.20 -11.81
CA TYR A 45 -4.27 2.24 -11.27
C TYR A 45 -3.68 3.65 -11.42
N GLY A 46 -2.37 3.76 -11.46
CA GLY A 46 -1.65 5.04 -11.48
C GLY A 46 -1.90 5.94 -12.71
N SER A 47 -2.53 5.42 -13.77
CA SER A 47 -2.90 6.15 -15.00
C SER A 47 -4.40 6.31 -15.19
N LYS A 48 -5.24 5.88 -14.21
CA LYS A 48 -6.71 5.97 -14.33
C LYS A 48 -7.26 7.22 -13.64
N SER A 49 -8.47 7.63 -14.04
CA SER A 49 -9.16 8.75 -13.43
C SER A 49 -9.62 8.45 -12.00
N LYS A 50 -9.83 9.50 -11.20
CA LYS A 50 -10.35 9.42 -9.82
C LYS A 50 -11.67 8.65 -9.78
N GLU A 51 -12.60 8.95 -10.67
CA GLU A 51 -13.94 8.33 -10.73
C GLU A 51 -13.83 6.81 -10.98
N THR A 52 -12.92 6.42 -11.87
CA THR A 52 -12.66 5.00 -12.16
C THR A 52 -12.11 4.28 -10.93
N ILE A 53 -11.15 4.87 -10.23
CA ILE A 53 -10.55 4.28 -9.03
C ILE A 53 -11.57 4.17 -7.90
N ILE A 54 -12.41 5.18 -7.69
CA ILE A 54 -13.49 5.13 -6.68
C ILE A 54 -14.45 3.99 -7.01
N ARG A 55 -14.88 3.86 -8.26
CA ARG A 55 -15.76 2.76 -8.69
C ARG A 55 -15.14 1.38 -8.42
N TYR A 56 -13.88 1.18 -8.80
CA TYR A 56 -13.17 -0.08 -8.57
C TYR A 56 -13.04 -0.39 -7.07
N SER A 57 -12.69 0.61 -6.26
CA SER A 57 -12.59 0.45 -4.82
C SER A 57 -13.92 0.04 -4.18
N ARG A 58 -15.04 0.62 -4.62
CA ARG A 58 -16.39 0.23 -4.16
C ARG A 58 -16.71 -1.22 -4.46
N GLN A 59 -16.40 -1.69 -5.68
CA GLN A 59 -16.62 -3.10 -6.06
C GLN A 59 -15.80 -4.04 -5.17
N ILE A 60 -14.53 -3.72 -4.95
CA ILE A 60 -13.65 -4.55 -4.12
C ILE A 60 -14.11 -4.56 -2.66
N ILE A 61 -14.52 -3.41 -2.12
CA ILE A 61 -15.02 -3.32 -0.75
C ILE A 61 -16.29 -4.18 -0.57
N ARG A 62 -17.23 -4.17 -1.52
CA ARG A 62 -18.40 -5.04 -1.48
C ARG A 62 -18.03 -6.52 -1.48
N PHE A 63 -17.08 -6.93 -2.34
CA PHE A 63 -16.54 -8.28 -2.33
C PHE A 63 -15.95 -8.63 -0.95
N LEU A 64 -15.13 -7.75 -0.37
CA LEU A 64 -14.53 -7.98 0.95
C LEU A 64 -15.58 -8.07 2.07
N GLN A 65 -16.65 -7.28 2.00
CA GLN A 65 -17.78 -7.39 2.95
C GLN A 65 -18.47 -8.75 2.86
N GLU A 66 -18.63 -9.33 1.65
CA GLU A 66 -19.14 -10.70 1.51
C GLU A 66 -18.18 -11.76 2.12
N GLN A 67 -16.88 -11.43 2.22
CA GLN A 67 -15.92 -12.25 2.94
C GLN A 67 -15.97 -12.05 4.46
N GLN A 68 -16.89 -11.22 4.96
CA GLN A 68 -17.13 -10.94 6.37
C GLN A 68 -15.90 -10.37 7.09
N VAL A 69 -15.17 -9.47 6.43
CA VAL A 69 -13.98 -8.84 7.03
C VAL A 69 -14.37 -7.84 8.12
N LYS A 70 -13.54 -7.68 9.16
CA LYS A 70 -13.76 -6.76 10.30
C LYS A 70 -13.21 -5.35 10.11
N ALA A 71 -12.23 -5.20 9.23
CA ALA A 71 -11.62 -3.93 8.83
C ALA A 71 -11.05 -4.07 7.43
N ILE A 72 -10.83 -2.94 6.74
CA ILE A 72 -10.26 -2.92 5.39
C ILE A 72 -9.05 -1.99 5.34
N VAL A 73 -7.98 -2.47 4.69
CA VAL A 73 -6.77 -1.72 4.37
C VAL A 73 -6.69 -1.52 2.86
N ILE A 74 -6.70 -0.25 2.42
CA ILE A 74 -6.41 0.13 1.04
C ILE A 74 -4.90 0.20 0.88
N ALA A 75 -4.27 -0.88 0.44
CA ALA A 75 -2.82 -0.97 0.32
C ALA A 75 -2.26 -0.11 -0.83
N CYS A 76 -3.02 0.05 -1.92
CA CYS A 76 -2.64 0.86 -3.08
C CYS A 76 -2.62 2.36 -2.75
N ASN A 77 -1.45 3.02 -2.92
CA ASN A 77 -1.35 4.47 -2.71
C ASN A 77 -2.27 5.27 -3.65
N THR A 78 -2.42 4.86 -4.92
CA THR A 78 -3.33 5.52 -5.87
C THR A 78 -4.79 5.38 -5.43
N ALA A 79 -5.19 4.17 -4.98
CA ALA A 79 -6.54 3.96 -4.48
C ALA A 79 -6.77 4.71 -3.16
N SER A 80 -5.80 4.70 -2.22
CA SER A 80 -5.85 5.50 -1.00
C SER A 80 -6.02 6.99 -1.30
N ALA A 81 -5.27 7.52 -2.29
CA ALA A 81 -5.33 8.93 -2.65
C ALA A 81 -6.68 9.37 -3.22
N PHE A 82 -7.33 8.51 -4.03
CA PHE A 82 -8.52 8.90 -4.76
C PHE A 82 -9.82 8.40 -4.15
N ALA A 83 -9.80 7.25 -3.48
CA ALA A 83 -11.03 6.58 -3.05
C ALA A 83 -11.26 6.62 -1.54
N LEU A 84 -10.24 6.72 -0.69
CA LEU A 84 -10.39 6.58 0.76
C LEU A 84 -11.49 7.49 1.32
N ASP A 85 -11.44 8.79 1.05
CA ASP A 85 -12.43 9.75 1.58
C ASP A 85 -13.84 9.48 1.03
N ALA A 86 -13.94 9.00 -0.22
CA ALA A 86 -15.24 8.70 -0.83
C ALA A 86 -15.88 7.41 -0.29
N VAL A 87 -15.08 6.44 0.16
CA VAL A 87 -15.60 5.14 0.62
C VAL A 87 -15.68 5.03 2.15
N ARG A 88 -14.90 5.81 2.89
CA ARG A 88 -14.84 5.74 4.35
C ARG A 88 -16.20 5.92 5.01
N ASP A 89 -17.03 6.82 4.49
CA ASP A 89 -18.34 7.14 5.04
C ASP A 89 -19.50 6.35 4.36
N GLU A 90 -19.21 5.62 3.28
CA GLU A 90 -20.23 4.83 2.57
C GLU A 90 -20.43 3.44 3.17
N PHE A 91 -19.43 2.91 3.85
CA PHE A 91 -19.44 1.54 4.36
C PHE A 91 -19.29 1.53 5.89
N ASP A 92 -20.18 0.79 6.54
CA ASP A 92 -20.21 0.65 8.01
C ASP A 92 -19.15 -0.36 8.50
N ILE A 93 -17.88 -0.13 8.12
CA ILE A 93 -16.72 -0.92 8.49
C ILE A 93 -15.49 0.01 8.56
N PRO A 94 -14.57 -0.19 9.51
CA PRO A 94 -13.32 0.59 9.55
C PRO A 94 -12.50 0.42 8.27
N ILE A 95 -12.16 1.54 7.61
CA ILE A 95 -11.33 1.56 6.40
C ILE A 95 -10.17 2.52 6.61
N ILE A 96 -8.94 2.03 6.42
CA ILE A 96 -7.72 2.85 6.44
C ILE A 96 -6.98 2.76 5.11
N GLY A 97 -6.19 3.79 4.82
CA GLY A 97 -5.27 3.83 3.68
C GLY A 97 -3.82 3.90 4.13
N VAL A 98 -2.91 3.88 3.19
CA VAL A 98 -1.45 3.87 3.44
C VAL A 98 -0.81 5.26 3.47
N ILE A 99 -1.54 6.33 3.11
CA ILE A 99 -0.96 7.66 2.93
C ILE A 99 -0.75 8.37 4.26
N GLU A 100 -1.79 8.41 5.10
CA GLU A 100 -1.79 9.10 6.38
C GLU A 100 -0.69 8.59 7.32
N PRO A 101 -0.56 7.27 7.59
CA PRO A 101 0.51 6.75 8.44
C PRO A 101 1.92 7.07 7.90
N GLY A 102 2.11 7.00 6.58
CA GLY A 102 3.37 7.35 5.95
C GLY A 102 3.72 8.84 6.07
N ALA A 103 2.72 9.73 5.98
CA ALA A 103 2.90 11.18 6.16
C ALA A 103 3.24 11.54 7.61
N GLU A 104 2.60 10.90 8.60
CA GLU A 104 2.89 11.12 10.03
C GLU A 104 4.35 10.81 10.35
N VAL A 105 4.84 9.66 9.92
CA VAL A 105 6.23 9.28 10.16
C VAL A 105 7.19 10.20 9.41
N ALA A 106 6.90 10.57 8.17
CA ALA A 106 7.75 11.50 7.44
C ALA A 106 7.84 12.87 8.11
N ALA A 107 6.71 13.39 8.62
CA ALA A 107 6.67 14.66 9.34
C ALA A 107 7.47 14.62 10.65
N ALA A 108 7.44 13.46 11.35
CA ALA A 108 8.19 13.26 12.59
C ALA A 108 9.70 13.07 12.37
N GLN A 109 10.10 12.45 11.22
CA GLN A 109 11.50 12.11 10.94
C GLN A 109 12.29 13.25 10.28
N THR A 110 11.64 14.13 9.50
CA THR A 110 12.34 15.18 8.78
C THR A 110 12.96 16.22 9.74
N LYS A 111 14.23 16.51 9.52
CA LYS A 111 15.01 17.50 10.30
C LYS A 111 15.07 18.85 9.61
N ASN A 112 15.25 18.87 8.29
CA ASN A 112 15.37 20.09 7.50
C ASN A 112 14.04 20.56 6.89
N LYS A 113 12.93 19.85 7.18
CA LYS A 113 11.57 20.12 6.68
C LYS A 113 11.44 20.05 5.14
N ARG A 114 12.28 19.26 4.49
CA ARG A 114 12.26 19.04 3.05
C ARG A 114 11.96 17.56 2.78
N VAL A 115 10.69 17.26 2.52
CA VAL A 115 10.21 15.88 2.32
C VAL A 115 10.00 15.60 0.84
N GLY A 116 10.64 14.55 0.34
CA GLY A 116 10.42 14.00 -0.98
C GLY A 116 9.30 12.96 -0.99
N ILE A 117 8.58 12.86 -2.10
CA ILE A 117 7.59 11.81 -2.35
C ILE A 117 7.84 11.24 -3.74
N ILE A 118 7.99 9.93 -3.84
CA ILE A 118 7.94 9.23 -5.11
C ILE A 118 6.69 8.37 -5.19
N GLY A 119 6.04 8.33 -6.36
CA GLY A 119 4.80 7.59 -6.55
C GLY A 119 4.43 7.40 -8.02
N THR A 120 3.26 6.84 -8.27
CA THR A 120 2.68 6.83 -9.63
C THR A 120 2.27 8.23 -10.06
N VAL A 121 1.97 8.42 -11.35
CA VAL A 121 1.45 9.69 -11.87
C VAL A 121 0.18 10.11 -11.12
N GLY A 122 -0.75 9.17 -10.89
CA GLY A 122 -1.99 9.44 -10.15
C GLY A 122 -1.75 9.81 -8.69
N THR A 123 -0.88 9.07 -7.98
CA THR A 123 -0.55 9.35 -6.57
C THR A 123 0.07 10.74 -6.43
N VAL A 124 1.05 11.08 -7.25
CA VAL A 124 1.72 12.38 -7.21
C VAL A 124 0.76 13.49 -7.62
N GLY A 125 0.00 13.27 -8.70
CA GLY A 125 -0.97 14.24 -9.23
C GLY A 125 -2.13 14.55 -8.28
N SER A 126 -2.47 13.65 -7.35
CA SER A 126 -3.51 13.88 -6.35
C SER A 126 -3.16 14.97 -5.35
N GLY A 127 -1.87 15.18 -5.07
CA GLY A 127 -1.42 16.13 -4.05
C GLY A 127 -1.67 15.72 -2.59
N ILE A 128 -2.36 14.62 -2.33
CA ILE A 128 -2.86 14.25 -1.00
C ILE A 128 -1.76 14.07 0.05
N HIS A 129 -0.59 13.52 -0.31
CA HIS A 129 0.54 13.44 0.62
C HIS A 129 1.00 14.82 1.09
N ALA A 130 1.05 15.80 0.17
CA ALA A 130 1.44 17.16 0.50
C ALA A 130 0.38 17.83 1.40
N GLU A 131 -0.89 17.53 1.18
CA GLU A 131 -1.98 18.04 2.04
C GLU A 131 -1.85 17.48 3.46
N TYR A 132 -1.65 16.17 3.64
CA TYR A 132 -1.46 15.56 4.97
C TYR A 132 -0.22 16.09 5.67
N LEU A 133 0.93 16.16 4.98
CA LEU A 133 2.16 16.70 5.54
C LEU A 133 2.00 18.14 6.01
N LYS A 134 1.32 18.99 5.23
CA LYS A 134 1.05 20.38 5.61
C LYS A 134 0.05 20.56 6.76
N LYS A 135 -0.91 19.62 6.88
CA LYS A 135 -1.81 19.58 8.05
C LYS A 135 -1.04 19.26 9.34
N LEU A 136 -0.06 18.35 9.26
CA LEU A 136 0.77 17.94 10.39
C LEU A 136 1.79 19.02 10.77
N ASP A 137 2.48 19.59 9.77
CA ASP A 137 3.46 20.67 9.96
C ASP A 137 3.48 21.59 8.73
N PRO A 138 2.89 22.81 8.82
CA PRO A 138 2.85 23.76 7.71
C PRO A 138 4.23 24.22 7.22
N THR A 139 5.30 24.02 8.01
CA THR A 139 6.67 24.42 7.64
C THR A 139 7.33 23.43 6.68
N ILE A 140 6.76 22.23 6.51
CA ILE A 140 7.30 21.21 5.60
C ILE A 140 7.15 21.67 4.15
N THR A 141 8.26 21.64 3.42
CA THR A 141 8.27 21.80 1.97
C THR A 141 8.29 20.43 1.32
N VAL A 142 7.32 20.18 0.43
CA VAL A 142 7.12 18.89 -0.22
C VAL A 142 7.57 18.94 -1.66
N PHE A 143 8.36 17.94 -2.08
CA PHE A 143 8.81 17.72 -3.45
C PHE A 143 8.35 16.36 -3.93
N ALA A 144 7.49 16.33 -4.95
CA ALA A 144 6.90 15.10 -5.43
C ALA A 144 7.38 14.75 -6.85
N LYS A 145 7.75 13.48 -7.06
CA LYS A 145 8.22 12.97 -8.35
C LYS A 145 7.46 11.71 -8.75
N ALA A 146 6.82 11.74 -9.91
CA ALA A 146 6.25 10.55 -10.51
C ALA A 146 7.35 9.66 -11.10
N CYS A 147 7.33 8.36 -10.75
CA CYS A 147 8.32 7.37 -11.18
C CYS A 147 7.62 6.15 -11.85
N PRO A 148 6.89 6.35 -12.97
CA PRO A 148 6.01 5.33 -13.54
C PRO A 148 6.75 4.05 -13.99
N LEU A 149 8.03 4.11 -14.35
CA LEU A 149 8.80 2.95 -14.79
C LEU A 149 9.19 2.01 -13.64
N PHE A 150 9.11 2.43 -12.39
CA PHE A 150 9.48 1.56 -11.27
C PHE A 150 8.56 0.36 -11.12
N VAL A 151 7.25 0.52 -11.41
CA VAL A 151 6.30 -0.59 -11.32
C VAL A 151 6.67 -1.71 -12.30
N PRO A 152 6.76 -1.47 -13.63
CA PRO A 152 7.14 -2.55 -14.55
C PRO A 152 8.53 -3.14 -14.28
N LEU A 153 9.51 -2.34 -13.86
CA LEU A 153 10.83 -2.88 -13.51
C LEU A 153 10.78 -3.87 -12.34
N VAL A 154 9.92 -3.59 -11.35
CA VAL A 154 9.70 -4.50 -10.22
C VAL A 154 8.97 -5.77 -10.66
N GLU A 155 7.92 -5.64 -11.46
CA GLU A 155 7.11 -6.77 -11.92
C GLU A 155 7.90 -7.71 -12.85
N GLU A 156 8.83 -7.16 -13.66
CA GLU A 156 9.79 -7.93 -14.45
C GLU A 156 10.94 -8.54 -13.63
N GLY A 157 11.01 -8.25 -12.32
CA GLY A 157 12.06 -8.77 -11.45
C GLY A 157 13.43 -8.08 -11.61
N TRP A 158 13.51 -6.92 -12.27
CA TRP A 158 14.75 -6.20 -12.53
C TRP A 158 15.18 -5.35 -11.31
N LEU A 159 15.17 -5.97 -10.13
CA LEU A 159 15.41 -5.25 -8.87
C LEU A 159 16.86 -4.75 -8.70
N HIS A 160 17.82 -5.45 -9.29
CA HIS A 160 19.27 -5.16 -9.18
C HIS A 160 19.93 -5.00 -10.56
N ASP A 161 19.14 -4.58 -11.56
CA ASP A 161 19.59 -4.41 -12.93
C ASP A 161 20.19 -3.01 -13.15
N PRO A 162 21.26 -2.85 -13.96
CA PRO A 162 21.82 -1.54 -14.30
C PRO A 162 20.81 -0.58 -14.95
N VAL A 163 19.82 -1.09 -15.69
CA VAL A 163 18.73 -0.27 -16.25
C VAL A 163 17.90 0.34 -15.13
N THR A 164 17.61 -0.41 -14.09
CA THR A 164 16.88 0.08 -12.91
C THR A 164 17.68 1.14 -12.15
N ASP A 165 18.99 0.94 -11.98
CA ASP A 165 19.89 1.95 -11.39
C ASP A 165 19.87 3.25 -12.21
N GLU A 166 19.97 3.16 -13.54
CA GLU A 166 19.94 4.34 -14.44
C GLU A 166 18.61 5.08 -14.39
N VAL A 167 17.47 4.34 -14.45
CA VAL A 167 16.14 4.93 -14.36
C VAL A 167 15.94 5.61 -13.02
N ALA A 168 16.38 4.96 -11.94
CA ALA A 168 16.26 5.51 -10.59
C ALA A 168 17.13 6.79 -10.43
N ALA A 169 18.36 6.79 -10.96
CA ALA A 169 19.21 7.97 -10.91
C ALA A 169 18.56 9.17 -11.63
N ARG A 170 17.95 8.95 -12.79
CA ARG A 170 17.24 10.02 -13.52
C ARG A 170 16.03 10.55 -12.75
N TYR A 171 15.22 9.69 -12.15
CA TYR A 171 14.06 10.12 -11.40
C TYR A 171 14.43 10.87 -10.11
N LEU A 172 15.41 10.35 -9.37
CA LEU A 172 15.74 10.83 -8.04
C LEU A 172 16.66 12.07 -8.04
N LYS A 173 17.34 12.36 -9.17
CA LYS A 173 18.23 13.54 -9.31
C LYS A 173 17.58 14.85 -8.86
N GLU A 174 16.34 15.09 -9.25
CA GLU A 174 15.60 16.29 -8.86
C GLU A 174 15.42 16.38 -7.34
N LEU A 175 15.16 15.26 -6.67
CA LEU A 175 14.95 15.22 -5.21
C LEU A 175 16.29 15.39 -4.46
N GLN A 176 17.38 14.85 -5.01
CA GLN A 176 18.73 15.11 -4.48
C GLN A 176 19.07 16.60 -4.55
N ASP A 177 18.81 17.25 -5.70
CA ASP A 177 19.07 18.68 -5.91
C ASP A 177 18.22 19.58 -4.98
N LYS A 178 17.11 19.03 -4.47
CA LYS A 178 16.25 19.67 -3.46
C LYS A 178 16.67 19.36 -2.03
N GLU A 179 17.75 18.60 -1.82
CA GLU A 179 18.29 18.24 -0.51
C GLU A 179 17.23 17.71 0.46
N VAL A 180 16.33 16.83 -0.05
CA VAL A 180 15.33 16.18 0.83
C VAL A 180 16.05 15.27 1.82
N ASP A 181 15.69 15.34 3.09
CA ASP A 181 16.23 14.48 4.14
C ASP A 181 15.32 13.28 4.46
N THR A 182 14.11 13.30 3.94
CA THR A 182 13.12 12.26 4.15
C THR A 182 12.40 11.99 2.82
N LEU A 183 12.25 10.73 2.45
CA LEU A 183 11.65 10.30 1.19
C LEU A 183 10.56 9.24 1.43
N ILE A 184 9.31 9.57 1.09
CA ILE A 184 8.17 8.64 1.16
C ILE A 184 8.15 7.79 -0.12
N LEU A 185 8.15 6.46 0.06
CA LEU A 185 7.97 5.49 -1.01
C LEU A 185 6.47 5.29 -1.27
N GLY A 186 5.85 6.23 -2.01
CA GLY A 186 4.40 6.34 -2.23
C GLY A 186 3.85 5.40 -3.30
N CYS A 187 4.39 4.18 -3.39
CA CYS A 187 3.86 3.07 -4.18
C CYS A 187 4.25 1.75 -3.52
N THR A 188 3.35 0.78 -3.55
CA THR A 188 3.53 -0.54 -2.93
C THR A 188 4.67 -1.36 -3.54
N HIS A 189 5.08 -1.08 -4.77
CA HIS A 189 6.21 -1.72 -5.44
C HIS A 189 7.58 -1.16 -5.00
N TYR A 190 7.63 0.12 -4.62
CA TYR A 190 8.91 0.82 -4.43
C TYR A 190 9.76 0.33 -3.24
N PRO A 191 9.18 -0.24 -2.16
CA PRO A 191 9.98 -0.90 -1.12
C PRO A 191 10.89 -2.02 -1.64
N LEU A 192 10.55 -2.66 -2.76
CA LEU A 192 11.37 -3.70 -3.40
C LEU A 192 12.61 -3.11 -4.11
N LEU A 193 12.58 -1.81 -4.45
CA LEU A 193 13.74 -1.05 -4.99
C LEU A 193 14.49 -0.28 -3.90
N ARG A 194 14.23 -0.57 -2.60
CA ARG A 194 14.80 0.19 -1.49
C ARG A 194 16.33 0.28 -1.54
N SER A 195 17.01 -0.79 -1.91
CA SER A 195 18.49 -0.81 -2.04
C SER A 195 18.99 0.14 -3.10
N THR A 196 18.39 0.14 -4.29
CA THR A 196 18.71 1.06 -5.40
C THR A 196 18.39 2.50 -5.02
N ILE A 197 17.24 2.77 -4.43
CA ILE A 197 16.85 4.11 -3.97
C ILE A 197 17.83 4.60 -2.90
N ARG A 198 18.20 3.76 -1.93
CA ARG A 198 19.15 4.07 -0.87
C ARG A 198 20.53 4.43 -1.44
N LYS A 199 21.04 3.61 -2.37
CA LYS A 199 22.33 3.83 -3.04
C LYS A 199 22.40 5.22 -3.70
N ILE A 200 21.29 5.67 -4.30
CA ILE A 200 21.23 6.95 -5.03
C ILE A 200 20.98 8.12 -4.07
N MET A 201 20.03 8.01 -3.17
CA MET A 201 19.67 9.10 -2.26
C MET A 201 20.68 9.32 -1.13
N GLY A 202 21.49 8.30 -0.81
CA GLY A 202 22.46 8.36 0.29
C GLY A 202 21.89 7.84 1.62
N GLU A 203 22.80 7.51 2.54
CA GLU A 203 22.45 6.92 3.85
C GLU A 203 21.75 7.92 4.79
N ASP A 204 22.01 9.21 4.61
CA ASP A 204 21.46 10.27 5.47
C ASP A 204 19.98 10.56 5.19
N VAL A 205 19.43 10.13 4.04
CA VAL A 205 18.03 10.32 3.70
C VAL A 205 17.17 9.25 4.36
N CYS A 206 16.20 9.64 5.18
CA CYS A 206 15.25 8.72 5.78
C CYS A 206 14.27 8.19 4.72
N LEU A 207 14.27 6.88 4.44
CA LEU A 207 13.31 6.25 3.55
C LEU A 207 12.09 5.75 4.34
N VAL A 208 10.96 6.41 4.17
CA VAL A 208 9.68 6.03 4.80
C VAL A 208 8.94 5.03 3.92
N THR A 209 8.65 3.87 4.49
CA THR A 209 7.87 2.81 3.85
C THR A 209 6.49 2.73 4.48
N PRO A 210 5.43 3.25 3.83
CA PRO A 210 4.08 3.31 4.42
C PRO A 210 3.53 1.95 4.88
N ALA A 211 3.99 0.85 4.28
CA ALA A 211 3.50 -0.49 4.61
C ALA A 211 3.65 -0.86 6.11
N TYR A 212 4.81 -0.60 6.69
CA TYR A 212 5.06 -0.87 8.11
C TYR A 212 4.20 0.02 9.01
N GLU A 213 4.15 1.31 8.71
CA GLU A 213 3.40 2.29 9.49
C GLU A 213 1.89 1.99 9.43
N THR A 214 1.40 1.54 8.27
CA THR A 214 0.00 1.11 8.12
C THR A 214 -0.33 -0.11 8.99
N ALA A 215 0.60 -1.05 9.15
CA ALA A 215 0.38 -2.18 10.04
C ALA A 215 0.29 -1.74 11.51
N LEU A 216 1.10 -0.76 11.95
CA LEU A 216 1.00 -0.19 13.29
C LEU A 216 -0.29 0.59 13.50
N GLU A 217 -0.71 1.39 12.52
CA GLU A 217 -1.98 2.12 12.57
C GLU A 217 -3.17 1.17 12.62
N LEU A 218 -3.15 0.11 11.81
CA LEU A 218 -4.17 -0.94 11.86
C LEU A 218 -4.27 -1.57 13.25
N HIS A 219 -3.14 -1.87 13.88
CA HIS A 219 -3.11 -2.41 15.25
C HIS A 219 -3.81 -1.46 16.24
N ARG A 220 -3.43 -0.18 16.22
CA ARG A 220 -4.08 0.85 17.06
C ARG A 220 -5.59 0.91 16.83
N LEU A 221 -6.02 0.94 15.57
CA LEU A 221 -7.43 0.99 15.20
C LEU A 221 -8.22 -0.23 15.72
N LEU A 222 -7.65 -1.43 15.60
CA LEU A 222 -8.29 -2.66 16.08
C LEU A 222 -8.40 -2.67 17.60
N ASP A 223 -7.37 -2.25 18.32
CA ASP A 223 -7.37 -2.16 19.78
C ASP A 223 -8.40 -1.13 20.28
N GLU A 224 -8.41 0.08 19.71
CA GLU A 224 -9.35 1.14 20.07
C GLU A 224 -10.83 0.73 19.85
N LYS A 225 -11.07 -0.09 18.83
CA LYS A 225 -12.42 -0.60 18.52
C LYS A 225 -12.77 -1.92 19.21
N GLY A 226 -11.83 -2.52 19.96
CA GLY A 226 -12.01 -3.83 20.58
C GLY A 226 -12.14 -4.98 19.56
N LEU A 227 -11.50 -4.83 18.40
CA LEU A 227 -11.55 -5.77 17.28
C LEU A 227 -10.29 -6.62 17.12
N SER A 228 -9.29 -6.47 17.98
CA SER A 228 -8.06 -7.29 17.95
C SER A 228 -8.40 -8.76 18.25
N SER A 229 -7.88 -9.66 17.40
CA SER A 229 -8.04 -11.11 17.58
C SER A 229 -7.26 -11.60 18.80
N GLU A 230 -7.84 -12.51 19.58
CA GLU A 230 -7.16 -13.19 20.69
C GLU A 230 -6.31 -14.38 20.22
N GLY A 231 -6.39 -14.73 18.92
CA GLY A 231 -5.65 -15.85 18.34
C GLY A 231 -6.08 -17.21 18.90
N THR A 232 -7.30 -17.31 19.43
CA THR A 232 -7.82 -18.53 20.08
C THR A 232 -8.19 -19.62 19.09
N GLU A 233 -8.48 -19.25 17.85
CA GLU A 233 -8.79 -20.21 16.78
C GLU A 233 -7.52 -20.58 16.00
N LYS A 234 -7.11 -21.83 16.07
CA LYS A 234 -6.14 -22.41 15.14
C LYS A 234 -6.79 -22.52 13.77
N ASN A 235 -6.50 -21.56 12.89
CA ASN A 235 -6.94 -21.61 11.50
C ASN A 235 -5.86 -22.29 10.65
N GLU A 236 -6.21 -23.34 9.95
CA GLU A 236 -5.28 -24.05 9.07
C GLU A 236 -4.84 -23.16 7.90
N PHE A 237 -5.71 -22.22 7.49
CA PHE A 237 -5.46 -21.24 6.41
C PHE A 237 -5.82 -19.82 6.85
N PRO A 238 -4.94 -19.12 7.60
CA PRO A 238 -5.24 -17.77 8.10
C PRO A 238 -5.25 -16.72 6.99
N TYR A 239 -4.67 -17.02 5.82
CA TYR A 239 -4.50 -16.08 4.72
C TYR A 239 -5.19 -16.61 3.46
N ARG A 240 -6.09 -15.81 2.89
CA ARG A 240 -6.83 -16.13 1.66
C ARG A 240 -6.53 -15.07 0.61
N PHE A 241 -6.21 -15.51 -0.61
CA PHE A 241 -5.82 -14.64 -1.71
C PHE A 241 -6.80 -14.75 -2.87
N TYR A 242 -7.26 -13.60 -3.32
CA TYR A 242 -8.18 -13.45 -4.44
C TYR A 242 -7.63 -12.45 -5.44
N VAL A 243 -7.89 -12.69 -6.72
CA VAL A 243 -7.48 -11.83 -7.82
C VAL A 243 -8.58 -11.69 -8.85
N SER A 244 -8.57 -10.63 -9.63
CA SER A 244 -9.50 -10.46 -10.75
C SER A 244 -9.04 -11.20 -12.02
N ASP A 245 -7.72 -11.46 -12.19
CA ASP A 245 -7.13 -12.25 -13.28
C ASP A 245 -5.71 -12.75 -12.92
N LEU A 246 -5.09 -13.59 -13.79
CA LEU A 246 -3.69 -14.03 -13.71
C LEU A 246 -3.32 -14.62 -12.34
N ALA A 247 -4.09 -15.62 -11.87
CA ALA A 247 -3.93 -16.20 -10.54
C ALA A 247 -2.58 -16.90 -10.32
N ASP A 248 -2.02 -17.52 -11.35
CA ASP A 248 -0.75 -18.25 -11.28
C ASP A 248 0.44 -17.28 -11.20
N GLU A 249 0.44 -16.22 -12.01
CA GLU A 249 1.46 -15.16 -11.99
C GLU A 249 1.44 -14.42 -10.64
N PHE A 250 0.25 -14.11 -10.13
CA PHE A 250 0.10 -13.53 -8.79
C PHE A 250 0.69 -14.46 -7.73
N LYS A 251 0.40 -15.76 -7.78
CA LYS A 251 0.91 -16.74 -6.83
C LYS A 251 2.44 -16.82 -6.87
N ALA A 252 3.03 -16.84 -8.06
CA ALA A 252 4.47 -16.85 -8.24
C ALA A 252 5.14 -15.63 -7.61
N PHE A 253 4.60 -14.44 -7.86
CA PHE A 253 5.09 -13.20 -7.25
C PHE A 253 4.90 -13.20 -5.73
N ALA A 254 3.74 -13.63 -5.23
CA ALA A 254 3.44 -13.68 -3.80
C ALA A 254 4.45 -14.56 -3.05
N ASN A 255 4.77 -15.74 -3.58
CA ASN A 255 5.75 -16.66 -2.99
C ASN A 255 7.18 -16.10 -2.98
N SER A 256 7.48 -15.11 -3.83
CA SER A 256 8.80 -14.45 -3.84
C SER A 256 8.99 -13.42 -2.73
N ILE A 257 7.89 -12.88 -2.16
CA ILE A 257 7.95 -11.77 -1.20
C ILE A 257 7.30 -12.04 0.16
N LEU A 258 6.37 -13.01 0.24
CA LEU A 258 5.72 -13.38 1.48
C LEU A 258 6.57 -14.39 2.27
N PRO A 259 6.49 -14.39 3.61
CA PRO A 259 7.21 -15.36 4.45
C PRO A 259 6.52 -16.74 4.48
N TYR A 260 5.41 -16.91 3.79
CA TYR A 260 4.58 -18.12 3.72
C TYR A 260 4.28 -18.47 2.27
N ASP A 261 4.21 -19.75 1.98
CA ASP A 261 3.77 -20.23 0.66
C ASP A 261 2.27 -19.96 0.48
N VAL A 262 1.94 -19.32 -0.63
CA VAL A 262 0.55 -19.13 -1.06
C VAL A 262 0.09 -20.42 -1.74
N GLU A 263 -0.66 -21.23 -1.03
CA GLU A 263 -1.11 -22.54 -1.56
C GLU A 263 -2.15 -22.36 -2.66
N MET A 264 -3.08 -21.41 -2.47
CA MET A 264 -4.18 -21.18 -3.40
C MET A 264 -4.48 -19.70 -3.60
N THR A 265 -4.58 -19.32 -4.88
CA THR A 265 -5.11 -18.02 -5.31
C THR A 265 -6.40 -18.24 -6.10
N LYS A 266 -7.47 -17.55 -5.74
CA LYS A 266 -8.78 -17.73 -6.36
C LYS A 266 -9.14 -16.55 -7.25
N LYS A 267 -9.41 -16.80 -8.54
CA LYS A 267 -9.93 -15.79 -9.47
C LYS A 267 -11.39 -15.47 -9.16
N ILE A 268 -11.71 -14.17 -9.14
CA ILE A 268 -13.06 -13.62 -8.89
C ILE A 268 -13.44 -12.70 -10.04
N ASP A 269 -14.66 -12.84 -10.54
CA ASP A 269 -15.28 -11.88 -11.45
C ASP A 269 -15.75 -10.65 -10.65
N ILE A 270 -14.86 -9.65 -10.55
CA ILE A 270 -15.10 -8.45 -9.73
C ILE A 270 -16.17 -7.53 -10.32
N GLU A 271 -16.51 -7.68 -11.60
CA GLU A 271 -17.55 -6.85 -12.25
C GLU A 271 -18.97 -7.19 -11.74
N LYS A 272 -19.13 -8.27 -10.96
CA LYS A 272 -20.41 -8.62 -10.32
C LYS A 272 -20.74 -7.79 -9.09
N TYR A 273 -19.77 -7.06 -8.55
CA TYR A 273 -19.87 -6.24 -7.36
C TYR A 273 -19.97 -4.75 -7.74
#